data_895ec2869aa1f52cfec033741fc009ee
#
_entry.id   895ec2869aa1f52cfec033741fc009ee
#
_cell.length_a   1.000
_cell.length_b   1.000
_cell.length_c   1.000
_cell.angle_alpha   90.00
_cell.angle_beta   90.00
_cell.angle_gamma   90.00
#
_symmetry.space_group_name_H-M   'P 1'
#
loop_
_entity.id
_entity.type
_entity.pdbx_description
1 polymer ?
#
loop_
_entity_poly.entity_id
_entity_poly.type
_entity_poly.pdbx_seq_one_letter_code
_entity_poly.pdbx_strand_id
1 'polypeptide(L)'
;MVGSSSPAAQMLVLEGMTHLLTFGDMRAFLKFDAALRLDPDCLMAHWGRCMSLMGAGPAFQDQRVHSMKRMKELALRPDCPEQERAYADALAVLLMDGPVKAQEAWKTICSTWKRDPYAPLFYAMLLRDGFDGQGNPGEGQKEAVRVVEAVLKERPGSQAALFMRALLEEVAPSISPEIVETARRAVAANPFSASAHHLLGHCLFRTGDYEGASAAFKE
;
A
#
# COMPACT_ATOMS: atom_id res chain seq x y z
N MET A 1 14.39 3.85 3.11
CA MET A 1 15.15 4.96 2.45
C MET A 1 15.15 4.64 0.97
N VAL A 2 15.06 5.63 0.08
CA VAL A 2 15.10 5.42 -1.38
C VAL A 2 16.50 5.74 -1.88
N GLY A 3 17.16 4.76 -2.50
CA GLY A 3 18.56 4.82 -2.98
C GLY A 3 18.75 5.59 -4.29
N SER A 4 17.97 6.65 -4.51
CA SER A 4 18.16 7.54 -5.67
C SER A 4 19.09 8.69 -5.30
N SER A 5 19.94 9.11 -6.24
CA SER A 5 20.75 10.31 -6.10
C SER A 5 19.94 11.61 -6.28
N SER A 6 18.71 11.52 -6.79
CA SER A 6 17.80 12.65 -7.02
C SER A 6 16.80 12.79 -5.87
N PRO A 7 16.88 13.86 -5.03
CA PRO A 7 15.88 14.11 -3.99
C PRO A 7 14.46 14.23 -4.51
N ALA A 8 14.29 14.79 -5.72
CA ALA A 8 12.98 14.90 -6.35
C ALA A 8 12.43 13.50 -6.74
N ALA A 9 13.27 12.60 -7.25
CA ALA A 9 12.87 11.21 -7.51
C ALA A 9 12.49 10.48 -6.23
N GLN A 10 13.25 10.66 -5.14
CA GLN A 10 12.93 10.09 -3.83
C GLN A 10 11.54 10.53 -3.34
N MET A 11 11.23 11.82 -3.42
CA MET A 11 9.91 12.34 -3.02
C MET A 11 8.78 11.73 -3.85
N LEU A 12 8.96 11.65 -5.17
CA LEU A 12 7.97 11.03 -6.06
C LEU A 12 7.73 9.55 -5.74
N VAL A 13 8.79 8.81 -5.39
CA VAL A 13 8.65 7.42 -4.93
C VAL A 13 7.82 7.33 -3.66
N LEU A 14 8.09 8.16 -2.65
CA LEU A 14 7.35 8.16 -1.38
C LEU A 14 5.86 8.52 -1.57
N GLU A 15 5.56 9.49 -2.44
CA GLU A 15 4.21 9.83 -2.84
C GLU A 15 3.54 8.64 -3.56
N GLY A 16 4.25 8.01 -4.50
CA GLY A 16 3.79 6.81 -5.21
C GLY A 16 3.46 5.65 -4.27
N MET A 17 4.31 5.42 -3.26
CA MET A 17 4.07 4.39 -2.22
C MET A 17 2.79 4.66 -1.44
N THR A 18 2.52 5.93 -1.09
CA THR A 18 1.30 6.32 -0.39
C THR A 18 0.07 6.07 -1.27
N HIS A 19 0.12 6.47 -2.55
CA HIS A 19 -0.97 6.21 -3.49
C HIS A 19 -1.21 4.71 -3.70
N LEU A 20 -0.15 3.91 -3.83
CA LEU A 20 -0.26 2.45 -4.00
C LEU A 20 -0.98 1.81 -2.80
N LEU A 21 -0.62 2.19 -1.57
CA LEU A 21 -1.22 1.67 -0.34
C LEU A 21 -2.63 2.22 -0.06
N THR A 22 -3.10 3.18 -0.83
CA THR A 22 -4.47 3.69 -0.80
C THR A 22 -5.25 3.36 -2.07
N PHE A 23 -4.83 2.34 -2.83
CA PHE A 23 -5.46 1.86 -4.06
C PHE A 23 -5.61 2.90 -5.17
N GLY A 24 -4.74 3.90 -5.17
CA GLY A 24 -4.61 4.90 -6.21
C GLY A 24 -3.62 4.47 -7.31
N ASP A 25 -3.76 3.28 -7.89
CA ASP A 25 -2.77 2.63 -8.74
C ASP A 25 -2.31 3.50 -9.92
N MET A 26 -3.23 4.18 -10.60
CA MET A 26 -2.87 5.06 -11.71
C MET A 26 -2.09 6.31 -11.22
N ARG A 27 -2.47 6.88 -10.07
CA ARG A 27 -1.71 7.99 -9.47
C ARG A 27 -0.34 7.52 -9.01
N ALA A 28 -0.25 6.33 -8.41
CA ALA A 28 1.01 5.71 -8.04
C ALA A 28 1.91 5.50 -9.28
N PHE A 29 1.35 4.91 -10.35
CA PHE A 29 2.05 4.74 -11.63
C PHE A 29 2.65 6.05 -12.14
N LEU A 30 1.86 7.13 -12.20
CA LEU A 30 2.33 8.44 -12.68
C LEU A 30 3.48 8.99 -11.83
N LYS A 31 3.47 8.78 -10.51
CA LYS A 31 4.55 9.21 -9.61
C LYS A 31 5.83 8.40 -9.83
N PHE A 32 5.73 7.07 -9.92
CA PHE A 32 6.87 6.22 -10.20
C PHE A 32 7.45 6.47 -11.60
N ASP A 33 6.61 6.67 -12.59
CA ASP A 33 7.05 6.99 -13.95
C ASP A 33 7.75 8.38 -14.01
N ALA A 34 7.24 9.37 -13.28
CA ALA A 34 7.91 10.65 -13.13
C ALA A 34 9.27 10.53 -12.39
N ALA A 35 9.35 9.68 -11.37
CA ALA A 35 10.61 9.40 -10.70
C ALA A 35 11.65 8.78 -11.64
N LEU A 36 11.23 7.84 -12.51
CA LEU A 36 12.10 7.20 -13.51
C LEU A 36 12.58 8.14 -14.61
N ARG A 37 11.83 9.22 -14.90
CA ARG A 37 12.32 10.28 -15.80
C ARG A 37 13.45 11.11 -15.18
N LEU A 38 13.49 11.21 -13.85
CA LEU A 38 14.54 11.94 -13.12
C LEU A 38 15.73 11.04 -12.77
N ASP A 39 15.47 9.78 -12.50
CA ASP A 39 16.47 8.77 -12.19
C ASP A 39 16.05 7.40 -12.75
N PRO A 40 16.51 7.06 -13.96
CA PRO A 40 16.20 5.78 -14.63
C PRO A 40 16.72 4.54 -13.88
N ASP A 41 17.64 4.72 -12.94
CA ASP A 41 18.23 3.66 -12.12
C ASP A 41 17.65 3.57 -10.71
N CYS A 42 16.58 4.32 -10.42
CA CYS A 42 15.88 4.22 -9.15
C CYS A 42 15.13 2.88 -9.04
N LEU A 43 15.67 1.93 -8.26
CA LEU A 43 15.11 0.59 -8.07
C LEU A 43 13.68 0.67 -7.55
N MET A 44 13.44 1.47 -6.50
CA MET A 44 12.11 1.59 -5.88
C MET A 44 11.06 2.20 -6.81
N ALA A 45 11.46 3.02 -7.78
CA ALA A 45 10.53 3.52 -8.79
C ALA A 45 10.14 2.42 -9.80
N HIS A 46 11.07 1.54 -10.20
CA HIS A 46 10.75 0.34 -11.00
C HIS A 46 9.87 -0.63 -10.23
N TRP A 47 10.19 -0.87 -8.95
CA TRP A 47 9.38 -1.68 -8.04
C TRP A 47 7.95 -1.16 -7.96
N GLY A 48 7.77 0.12 -7.68
CA GLY A 48 6.46 0.74 -7.54
C GLY A 48 5.67 0.77 -8.84
N ARG A 49 6.33 1.01 -9.98
CA ARG A 49 5.70 0.94 -11.30
C ARG A 49 5.22 -0.48 -11.61
N CYS A 50 5.98 -1.50 -11.24
CA CYS A 50 5.57 -2.89 -11.39
C CYS A 50 4.33 -3.18 -10.54
N MET A 51 4.34 -2.79 -9.25
CA MET A 51 3.22 -2.99 -8.33
C MET A 51 1.95 -2.29 -8.80
N SER A 52 2.03 -1.03 -9.20
CA SER A 52 0.88 -0.24 -9.68
C SER A 52 0.26 -0.78 -10.97
N LEU A 53 1.00 -1.59 -11.72
CA LEU A 53 0.53 -2.20 -12.97
C LEU A 53 0.10 -3.67 -12.81
N MET A 54 0.08 -4.24 -11.60
CA MET A 54 -0.27 -5.66 -11.40
C MET A 54 -1.69 -5.99 -11.87
N GLY A 55 -2.66 -5.12 -11.61
CA GLY A 55 -4.05 -5.24 -12.07
C GLY A 55 -4.35 -4.62 -13.43
N ALA A 56 -3.35 -4.00 -14.08
CA ALA A 56 -3.54 -3.31 -15.34
C ALA A 56 -3.66 -4.30 -16.51
N GLY A 57 -4.45 -3.91 -17.53
CA GLY A 57 -4.65 -4.69 -18.73
C GLY A 57 -3.41 -4.90 -19.60
N PRO A 58 -3.56 -5.64 -20.73
CA PRO A 58 -2.45 -5.99 -21.63
C PRO A 58 -1.67 -4.80 -22.19
N ALA A 59 -2.30 -3.63 -22.31
CA ALA A 59 -1.66 -2.40 -22.82
C ALA A 59 -0.44 -1.96 -21.99
N PHE A 60 -0.36 -2.37 -20.73
CA PHE A 60 0.74 -2.04 -19.82
C PHE A 60 1.76 -3.19 -19.63
N GLN A 61 1.60 -4.29 -20.34
CA GLN A 61 2.45 -5.47 -20.16
C GLN A 61 3.92 -5.17 -20.43
N ASP A 62 4.24 -4.47 -21.51
CA ASP A 62 5.63 -4.15 -21.85
C ASP A 62 6.30 -3.29 -20.78
N GLN A 63 5.57 -2.31 -20.25
CA GLN A 63 6.07 -1.44 -19.18
C GLN A 63 6.32 -2.23 -17.88
N ARG A 64 5.42 -3.14 -17.53
CA ARG A 64 5.55 -4.02 -16.37
C ARG A 64 6.77 -4.94 -16.53
N VAL A 65 6.90 -5.62 -17.66
CA VAL A 65 8.03 -6.51 -17.96
C VAL A 65 9.36 -5.73 -17.95
N HIS A 66 9.40 -4.56 -18.56
CA HIS A 66 10.58 -3.69 -18.53
C HIS A 66 10.96 -3.32 -17.10
N SER A 67 10.01 -2.91 -16.28
CA SER A 67 10.27 -2.57 -14.87
C SER A 67 10.76 -3.75 -14.04
N MET A 68 10.17 -4.93 -14.23
CA MET A 68 10.62 -6.14 -13.54
C MET A 68 12.06 -6.52 -13.92
N LYS A 69 12.40 -6.46 -15.22
CA LYS A 69 13.76 -6.74 -15.71
C LYS A 69 14.74 -5.74 -15.10
N ARG A 70 14.44 -4.45 -15.18
CA ARG A 70 15.33 -3.41 -14.69
C ARG A 70 15.52 -3.47 -13.18
N MET A 71 14.44 -3.67 -12.42
CA MET A 71 14.49 -3.88 -10.97
C MET A 71 15.43 -5.04 -10.59
N LYS A 72 15.31 -6.18 -11.30
CA LYS A 72 16.18 -7.34 -11.07
C LYS A 72 17.66 -7.04 -11.36
N GLU A 73 17.96 -6.34 -12.44
CA GLU A 73 19.32 -5.91 -12.79
C GLU A 73 19.92 -4.99 -11.70
N LEU A 74 19.13 -4.03 -11.23
CA LEU A 74 19.53 -3.08 -10.19
C LEU A 74 19.74 -3.76 -8.84
N ALA A 75 18.87 -4.70 -8.47
CA ALA A 75 18.99 -5.45 -7.21
C ALA A 75 20.27 -6.32 -7.15
N LEU A 76 20.83 -6.70 -8.29
CA LEU A 76 22.09 -7.48 -8.36
C LEU A 76 23.35 -6.60 -8.25
N ARG A 77 23.24 -5.29 -8.31
CA ARG A 77 24.39 -4.39 -8.18
C ARG A 77 24.99 -4.46 -6.76
N PRO A 78 26.33 -4.42 -6.63
CA PRO A 78 26.98 -4.45 -5.32
C PRO A 78 26.63 -3.28 -4.41
N ASP A 79 26.31 -2.11 -4.99
CA ASP A 79 25.96 -0.87 -4.33
C ASP A 79 24.45 -0.74 -4.05
N CYS A 80 23.64 -1.74 -4.43
CA CYS A 80 22.20 -1.73 -4.14
C CYS A 80 21.94 -1.79 -2.62
N PRO A 81 21.16 -0.84 -2.07
CA PRO A 81 20.80 -0.88 -0.66
C PRO A 81 20.09 -2.19 -0.29
N GLU A 82 20.49 -2.82 0.80
CA GLU A 82 19.93 -4.11 1.24
C GLU A 82 18.41 -4.06 1.42
N GLN A 83 17.88 -2.95 1.93
CA GLN A 83 16.44 -2.77 2.09
C GLN A 83 15.71 -2.78 0.75
N GLU A 84 16.23 -2.11 -0.27
CA GLU A 84 15.60 -2.09 -1.60
C GLU A 84 15.69 -3.44 -2.29
N ARG A 85 16.82 -4.15 -2.12
CA ARG A 85 16.95 -5.53 -2.59
C ARG A 85 15.90 -6.42 -1.96
N ALA A 86 15.68 -6.31 -0.63
CA ALA A 86 14.66 -7.09 0.06
C ALA A 86 13.23 -6.79 -0.46
N TYR A 87 12.92 -5.54 -0.82
CA TYR A 87 11.65 -5.20 -1.47
C TYR A 87 11.52 -5.85 -2.86
N ALA A 88 12.60 -5.84 -3.66
CA ALA A 88 12.61 -6.48 -4.97
C ALA A 88 12.41 -8.01 -4.85
N ASP A 89 13.08 -8.64 -3.90
CA ASP A 89 12.97 -10.08 -3.63
C ASP A 89 11.57 -10.45 -3.12
N ALA A 90 10.98 -9.64 -2.22
CA ALA A 90 9.62 -9.86 -1.72
C ALA A 90 8.58 -9.75 -2.85
N LEU A 91 8.76 -8.81 -3.80
CA LEU A 91 7.90 -8.73 -4.98
C LEU A 91 8.09 -9.93 -5.89
N ALA A 92 9.32 -10.41 -6.10
CA ALA A 92 9.57 -11.60 -6.90
C ALA A 92 8.87 -12.84 -6.28
N VAL A 93 8.96 -13.02 -4.97
CA VAL A 93 8.24 -14.10 -4.25
C VAL A 93 6.73 -13.95 -4.42
N LEU A 94 6.18 -12.74 -4.30
CA LEU A 94 4.75 -12.49 -4.50
C LEU A 94 4.27 -12.91 -5.88
N LEU A 95 5.05 -12.60 -6.91
CA LEU A 95 4.69 -12.86 -8.31
C LEU A 95 4.87 -14.33 -8.73
N MET A 96 5.87 -15.02 -8.15
CA MET A 96 6.22 -16.40 -8.54
C MET A 96 5.57 -17.45 -7.64
N ASP A 97 5.48 -17.17 -6.34
CA ASP A 97 5.10 -18.14 -5.32
C ASP A 97 3.78 -17.80 -4.62
N GLY A 98 3.27 -16.57 -4.85
CA GLY A 98 2.00 -16.09 -4.36
C GLY A 98 2.04 -15.43 -2.97
N PRO A 99 0.87 -14.92 -2.52
CA PRO A 99 0.80 -14.04 -1.35
C PRO A 99 1.19 -14.74 -0.04
N VAL A 100 0.89 -16.02 0.12
CA VAL A 100 1.19 -16.75 1.36
C VAL A 100 2.70 -16.84 1.61
N LYS A 101 3.49 -17.14 0.57
CA LYS A 101 4.95 -17.17 0.71
C LYS A 101 5.55 -15.78 0.84
N ALA A 102 4.95 -14.78 0.18
CA ALA A 102 5.39 -13.40 0.30
C ALA A 102 5.21 -12.84 1.72
N GLN A 103 4.27 -13.35 2.53
CA GLN A 103 4.11 -12.93 3.93
C GLN A 103 5.40 -13.07 4.74
N GLU A 104 6.15 -14.18 4.58
CA GLU A 104 7.41 -14.39 5.31
C GLU A 104 8.50 -13.40 4.89
N ALA A 105 8.58 -13.09 3.60
CA ALA A 105 9.52 -12.08 3.12
C ALA A 105 9.21 -10.69 3.70
N TRP A 106 7.93 -10.28 3.68
CA TRP A 106 7.50 -9.00 4.26
C TRP A 106 7.66 -8.94 5.77
N LYS A 107 7.39 -10.03 6.49
CA LYS A 107 7.65 -10.15 7.93
C LYS A 107 9.13 -9.95 8.27
N THR A 108 10.02 -10.52 7.46
CA THR A 108 11.46 -10.34 7.58
C THR A 108 11.87 -8.88 7.37
N ILE A 109 11.32 -8.20 6.34
CA ILE A 109 11.55 -6.78 6.10
C ILE A 109 11.13 -5.96 7.32
N CYS A 110 9.92 -6.18 7.85
CA CYS A 110 9.41 -5.48 9.03
C CYS A 110 10.29 -5.66 10.27
N SER A 111 10.81 -6.86 10.49
CA SER A 111 11.66 -7.16 11.66
C SER A 111 13.06 -6.56 11.53
N THR A 112 13.60 -6.47 10.31
CA THR A 112 14.95 -5.96 10.03
C THR A 112 14.96 -4.42 9.99
N TRP A 113 14.01 -3.80 9.30
CA TRP A 113 13.91 -2.34 9.15
C TRP A 113 12.70 -1.78 9.91
N LYS A 114 12.76 -1.82 11.24
CA LYS A 114 11.67 -1.43 12.16
C LYS A 114 11.11 -0.03 11.97
N ARG A 115 11.86 0.88 11.32
CA ARG A 115 11.42 2.26 11.05
C ARG A 115 10.82 2.46 9.66
N ASP A 116 10.71 1.40 8.87
CA ASP A 116 10.07 1.47 7.55
C ASP A 116 8.57 1.78 7.71
N PRO A 117 8.06 2.86 7.09
CA PRO A 117 6.65 3.23 7.24
C PRO A 117 5.71 2.41 6.34
N TYR A 118 6.22 1.73 5.33
CA TYR A 118 5.43 1.09 4.29
C TYR A 118 5.42 -0.44 4.38
N ALA A 119 6.55 -1.07 4.71
CA ALA A 119 6.66 -2.52 4.80
C ALA A 119 5.59 -3.15 5.71
N PRO A 120 5.29 -2.60 6.92
CA PRO A 120 4.23 -3.14 7.75
C PRO A 120 2.85 -3.09 7.09
N LEU A 121 2.58 -2.07 6.26
CA LEU A 121 1.30 -1.93 5.57
C LEU A 121 1.16 -2.93 4.41
N PHE A 122 2.23 -3.20 3.65
CA PHE A 122 2.26 -4.28 2.66
C PHE A 122 2.10 -5.65 3.33
N TYR A 123 2.75 -5.87 4.47
CA TYR A 123 2.59 -7.09 5.25
C TYR A 123 1.13 -7.26 5.71
N ALA A 124 0.53 -6.24 6.30
CA ALA A 124 -0.87 -6.26 6.73
C ALA A 124 -1.84 -6.55 5.57
N MET A 125 -1.58 -5.99 4.38
CA MET A 125 -2.39 -6.25 3.19
C MET A 125 -2.37 -7.74 2.79
N LEU A 126 -1.23 -8.42 2.93
CA LEU A 126 -1.10 -9.84 2.61
C LEU A 126 -1.67 -10.76 3.69
N LEU A 127 -1.74 -10.31 4.94
CA LEU A 127 -2.24 -11.08 6.06
C LEU A 127 -3.76 -11.19 6.09
N ARG A 128 -4.46 -10.17 5.59
CA ARG A 128 -5.92 -10.07 5.75
C ARG A 128 -6.63 -11.28 5.15
N ASP A 129 -7.32 -12.02 6.00
CA ASP A 129 -8.14 -13.19 5.66
C ASP A 129 -9.64 -12.96 5.93
N GLY A 130 -10.01 -11.75 6.40
CA GLY A 130 -11.38 -11.31 6.57
C GLY A 130 -12.06 -11.87 7.81
N PHE A 131 -13.37 -12.15 7.66
CA PHE A 131 -14.26 -12.58 8.74
C PHE A 131 -14.96 -13.89 8.35
N ASP A 132 -15.21 -14.75 9.34
CA ASP A 132 -15.97 -15.99 9.13
C ASP A 132 -17.49 -15.73 9.00
N GLY A 133 -18.27 -16.80 8.78
CA GLY A 133 -19.74 -16.69 8.65
C GLY A 133 -20.47 -16.26 9.94
N GLN A 134 -19.80 -16.27 11.10
CA GLN A 134 -20.29 -15.75 12.36
C GLN A 134 -19.81 -14.31 12.63
N GLY A 135 -18.95 -13.78 11.78
CA GLY A 135 -18.42 -12.44 11.91
C GLY A 135 -17.17 -12.33 12.79
N ASN A 136 -16.51 -13.44 13.10
CA ASN A 136 -15.25 -13.39 13.82
C ASN A 136 -14.10 -13.12 12.85
N PRO A 137 -13.17 -12.21 13.19
CA PRO A 137 -12.00 -11.97 12.37
C PRO A 137 -11.07 -13.20 12.38
N GLY A 138 -10.53 -13.55 11.22
CA GLY A 138 -9.47 -14.55 11.09
C GLY A 138 -8.20 -14.14 11.84
N GLU A 139 -7.28 -15.06 12.03
CA GLU A 139 -6.01 -14.76 12.72
C GLU A 139 -5.13 -13.81 11.91
N GLY A 140 -5.14 -13.93 10.59
CA GLY A 140 -4.46 -12.98 9.69
C GLY A 140 -5.07 -11.58 9.80
N GLN A 141 -6.39 -11.47 9.87
CA GLN A 141 -7.10 -10.20 10.05
C GLN A 141 -6.73 -9.53 11.37
N LYS A 142 -6.71 -10.28 12.48
CA LYS A 142 -6.30 -9.78 13.80
C LYS A 142 -4.86 -9.28 13.80
N GLU A 143 -3.97 -10.03 13.16
CA GLU A 143 -2.56 -9.63 13.03
C GLU A 143 -2.40 -8.39 12.16
N ALA A 144 -3.10 -8.32 11.01
CA ALA A 144 -3.10 -7.16 10.14
C ALA A 144 -3.51 -5.88 10.89
N VAL A 145 -4.58 -5.95 11.68
CA VAL A 145 -5.04 -4.83 12.52
C VAL A 145 -3.96 -4.43 13.52
N ARG A 146 -3.35 -5.38 14.25
CA ARG A 146 -2.26 -5.10 15.21
C ARG A 146 -1.07 -4.41 14.55
N VAL A 147 -0.67 -4.87 13.38
CA VAL A 147 0.45 -4.28 12.61
C VAL A 147 0.14 -2.84 12.21
N VAL A 148 -1.06 -2.58 11.69
CA VAL A 148 -1.46 -1.22 11.28
C VAL A 148 -1.60 -0.28 12.48
N GLU A 149 -2.14 -0.74 13.60
CA GLU A 149 -2.24 0.04 14.84
C GLU A 149 -0.87 0.41 15.40
N ALA A 150 0.12 -0.48 15.31
CA ALA A 150 1.50 -0.16 15.67
C ALA A 150 2.07 0.98 14.81
N VAL A 151 1.79 0.99 13.50
CA VAL A 151 2.17 2.10 12.62
C VAL A 151 1.46 3.40 13.02
N LEU A 152 0.15 3.35 13.32
CA LEU A 152 -0.63 4.53 13.72
C LEU A 152 -0.19 5.09 15.07
N LYS A 153 0.28 4.25 15.99
CA LYS A 153 0.85 4.70 17.27
C LYS A 153 2.09 5.57 17.06
N GLU A 154 2.96 5.21 16.12
CA GLU A 154 4.17 5.97 15.81
C GLU A 154 3.89 7.17 14.87
N ARG A 155 2.90 7.03 13.98
CA ARG A 155 2.57 7.98 12.91
C ARG A 155 1.07 8.18 12.80
N PRO A 156 0.43 8.88 13.75
CA PRO A 156 -1.03 9.01 13.84
C PRO A 156 -1.68 9.74 12.66
N GLY A 157 -0.90 10.50 11.88
CA GLY A 157 -1.33 11.19 10.66
C GLY A 157 -1.02 10.44 9.36
N SER A 158 -0.54 9.20 9.40
CA SER A 158 -0.25 8.43 8.19
C SER A 158 -1.51 8.10 7.41
N GLN A 159 -1.71 8.75 6.26
CA GLN A 159 -2.87 8.50 5.39
C GLN A 159 -2.98 7.02 5.02
N ALA A 160 -1.88 6.40 4.59
CA ALA A 160 -1.87 5.00 4.19
C ALA A 160 -2.27 4.06 5.35
N ALA A 161 -1.79 4.34 6.58
CA ALA A 161 -2.14 3.53 7.74
C ALA A 161 -3.59 3.76 8.19
N LEU A 162 -4.09 5.01 8.17
CA LEU A 162 -5.50 5.32 8.44
C LEU A 162 -6.43 4.63 7.43
N PHE A 163 -6.09 4.73 6.16
CA PHE A 163 -6.82 4.05 5.08
C PHE A 163 -6.83 2.53 5.30
N MET A 164 -5.67 1.93 5.52
CA MET A 164 -5.55 0.49 5.74
C MET A 164 -6.33 0.03 6.98
N ARG A 165 -6.31 0.81 8.08
CA ARG A 165 -7.05 0.48 9.31
C ARG A 165 -8.56 0.44 9.06
N ALA A 166 -9.09 1.43 8.33
CA ALA A 166 -10.50 1.46 7.97
C ALA A 166 -10.85 0.34 6.98
N LEU A 167 -10.00 0.08 5.98
CA LEU A 167 -10.18 -0.98 4.98
C LEU A 167 -10.24 -2.39 5.60
N LEU A 168 -9.42 -2.66 6.61
CA LEU A 168 -9.41 -3.96 7.29
C LEU A 168 -10.74 -4.28 7.99
N GLU A 169 -11.46 -3.28 8.47
CA GLU A 169 -12.73 -3.47 9.18
C GLU A 169 -13.97 -3.03 8.39
N GLU A 170 -13.80 -2.40 7.24
CA GLU A 170 -14.93 -2.04 6.38
C GLU A 170 -15.77 -3.25 5.99
N VAL A 171 -15.16 -4.43 5.87
CA VAL A 171 -15.86 -5.69 5.55
C VAL A 171 -16.39 -6.44 6.79
N ALA A 172 -16.18 -5.94 8.01
CA ALA A 172 -16.71 -6.54 9.23
C ALA A 172 -18.26 -6.59 9.20
N PRO A 173 -18.92 -7.51 9.90
CA PRO A 173 -20.40 -7.59 9.95
C PRO A 173 -21.05 -6.30 10.44
N SER A 174 -20.39 -5.59 11.35
CA SER A 174 -20.79 -4.26 11.83
C SER A 174 -19.59 -3.33 11.84
N ILE A 175 -19.81 -2.06 11.47
CA ILE A 175 -18.78 -1.03 11.49
C ILE A 175 -18.95 -0.19 12.76
N SER A 176 -17.86 -0.07 13.54
CA SER A 176 -17.87 0.77 14.73
C SER A 176 -17.77 2.27 14.36
N PRO A 177 -18.27 3.18 15.21
CA PRO A 177 -18.09 4.62 15.03
C PRO A 177 -16.60 5.03 14.93
N GLU A 178 -15.71 4.31 15.60
CA GLU A 178 -14.27 4.52 15.55
C GLU A 178 -13.70 4.30 14.13
N ILE A 179 -14.20 3.29 13.42
CA ILE A 179 -13.78 3.00 12.05
C ILE A 179 -14.26 4.09 11.08
N VAL A 180 -15.48 4.58 11.25
CA VAL A 180 -15.99 5.73 10.48
C VAL A 180 -15.10 6.95 10.71
N GLU A 181 -14.75 7.24 11.97
CA GLU A 181 -13.85 8.36 12.28
C GLU A 181 -12.44 8.15 11.71
N THR A 182 -11.94 6.93 11.73
CA THR A 182 -10.64 6.58 11.09
C THR A 182 -10.68 6.83 9.58
N ALA A 183 -11.78 6.47 8.91
CA ALA A 183 -11.97 6.76 7.49
C ALA A 183 -12.07 8.28 7.23
N ARG A 184 -12.76 9.06 8.09
CA ARG A 184 -12.77 10.53 8.01
C ARG A 184 -11.37 11.14 8.15
N ARG A 185 -10.58 10.63 9.07
CA ARG A 185 -9.17 11.04 9.25
C ARG A 185 -8.31 10.70 8.03
N ALA A 186 -8.55 9.56 7.38
CA ALA A 186 -7.86 9.21 6.14
C ALA A 186 -8.15 10.20 5.00
N VAL A 187 -9.42 10.64 4.88
CA VAL A 187 -9.83 11.72 3.95
C VAL A 187 -9.19 13.05 4.34
N ALA A 188 -9.23 13.43 5.62
CA ALA A 188 -8.62 14.67 6.10
C ALA A 188 -7.11 14.74 5.86
N ALA A 189 -6.40 13.59 5.95
CA ALA A 189 -4.97 13.50 5.67
C ALA A 189 -4.63 13.73 4.17
N ASN A 190 -5.55 13.41 3.27
CA ASN A 190 -5.46 13.74 1.84
C ASN A 190 -6.86 13.90 1.22
N PRO A 191 -7.40 15.12 1.20
CA PRO A 191 -8.74 15.40 0.67
C PRO A 191 -8.92 15.10 -0.84
N PHE A 192 -7.83 14.89 -1.57
CA PHE A 192 -7.86 14.56 -3.00
C PHE A 192 -7.78 13.05 -3.28
N SER A 193 -7.86 12.21 -2.25
CA SER A 193 -7.84 10.75 -2.41
C SER A 193 -9.23 10.19 -2.68
N ALA A 194 -9.57 9.97 -3.94
CA ALA A 194 -10.85 9.37 -4.33
C ALA A 194 -11.10 8.01 -3.63
N SER A 195 -10.06 7.18 -3.46
CA SER A 195 -10.18 5.91 -2.73
C SER A 195 -10.48 6.08 -1.25
N ALA A 196 -9.95 7.13 -0.60
CA ALA A 196 -10.30 7.42 0.79
C ALA A 196 -11.75 7.91 0.93
N HIS A 197 -12.22 8.75 0.01
CA HIS A 197 -13.63 9.16 -0.06
C HIS A 197 -14.54 7.96 -0.31
N HIS A 198 -14.17 7.09 -1.25
CA HIS A 198 -14.93 5.87 -1.57
C HIS A 198 -15.03 4.94 -0.34
N LEU A 199 -13.93 4.70 0.38
CA LEU A 199 -13.92 3.91 1.62
C LEU A 199 -14.79 4.55 2.71
N LEU A 200 -14.71 5.87 2.89
CA LEU A 200 -15.58 6.60 3.81
C LEU A 200 -17.05 6.43 3.41
N GLY A 201 -17.37 6.54 2.12
CA GLY A 201 -18.72 6.33 1.61
C GLY A 201 -19.27 4.94 1.97
N HIS A 202 -18.47 3.89 1.82
CA HIS A 202 -18.83 2.53 2.26
C HIS A 202 -19.11 2.46 3.77
N CYS A 203 -18.22 3.02 4.58
CA CYS A 203 -18.40 3.04 6.05
C CYS A 203 -19.70 3.75 6.45
N LEU A 204 -19.99 4.92 5.86
CA LEU A 204 -21.18 5.70 6.12
C LEU A 204 -22.46 4.98 5.65
N PHE A 205 -22.43 4.42 4.44
CA PHE A 205 -23.56 3.64 3.90
C PHE A 205 -23.95 2.49 4.83
N ARG A 206 -22.94 1.73 5.29
CA ARG A 206 -23.15 0.57 6.17
C ARG A 206 -23.57 0.93 7.60
N THR A 207 -23.36 2.16 8.01
CA THR A 207 -23.86 2.68 9.32
C THR A 207 -25.18 3.44 9.21
N GLY A 208 -25.79 3.50 8.01
CA GLY A 208 -27.08 4.11 7.76
C GLY A 208 -27.06 5.62 7.47
N ASP A 209 -25.88 6.23 7.41
CA ASP A 209 -25.72 7.62 6.97
C ASP A 209 -25.65 7.68 5.43
N TYR A 210 -26.81 7.53 4.80
CA TYR A 210 -26.91 7.48 3.31
C TYR A 210 -26.64 8.84 2.67
N GLU A 211 -26.95 9.95 3.35
CA GLU A 211 -26.66 11.29 2.85
C GLU A 211 -25.15 11.56 2.85
N GLY A 212 -24.50 11.29 3.97
CA GLY A 212 -23.05 11.38 4.08
C GLY A 212 -22.32 10.45 3.11
N ALA A 213 -22.80 9.22 2.91
CA ALA A 213 -22.26 8.28 1.93
C ALA A 213 -22.37 8.83 0.51
N SER A 214 -23.55 9.35 0.12
CA SER A 214 -23.77 9.97 -1.20
C SER A 214 -22.85 11.17 -1.44
N ALA A 215 -22.60 11.98 -0.42
CA ALA A 215 -21.65 13.10 -0.50
C ALA A 215 -20.21 12.58 -0.71
N ALA A 216 -19.77 11.60 0.08
CA ALA A 216 -18.44 11.04 0.00
C ALA A 216 -18.14 10.38 -1.37
N PHE A 217 -19.12 9.73 -2.00
CA PHE A 217 -18.93 9.09 -3.33
C PHE A 217 -18.88 10.07 -4.50
N LYS A 218 -19.16 11.36 -4.30
CA LYS A 218 -19.13 12.38 -5.37
C LYS A 218 -17.77 13.10 -5.47
N GLU A 219 -16.93 12.95 -4.48
CA GLU A 219 -15.59 13.54 -4.41
C GLU A 219 -14.53 12.62 -5.09
#